data_2d7ba6a4458aa92e3006b72b893ad4d7
#
_entry.id   2d7ba6a4458aa92e3006b72b893ad4d7
#
_cell.length_a   1.000
_cell.length_b   1.000
_cell.length_c   1.000
_cell.angle_alpha   90.00
_cell.angle_beta   90.00
_cell.angle_gamma   90.00
#
_symmetry.space_group_name_H-M   'P 1'
#
loop_
_entity.id
_entity.type
_entity.pdbx_description
1 polymer ?
#
loop_
_entity_poly.entity_id
_entity_poly.type
_entity_poly.pdbx_seq_one_letter_code
_entity_poly.pdbx_strand_id
1 'polypeptide(L)'
;MNDISKLYYYSERGMVNAIVLSIYKYKEAMFHFLKCIKTINDESIFENINLKDIKEVSIFNEFSLNGFGDPDLIIRVDFNDKESKLFFIEAKVKTYAESVKGQTIFVDDSYRVKGNSSRINFQLRLKQRFVNAYKTYLKDSNDKIISNEDNNYDYKERVLKKKSIINFLNDFIMKDIDIENVYYVSMTSNNNNPYNIDSAFLPFKSNEDGYNKLCYLLYKDIDIKQEEGTRKNVVLYNDTKEMFKSALNLAVDNYVPEADEGDD
;
A
#
# COMPACT_ATOMS: atom_id res chain seq x y z
N MET A 1 -19.67 -25.51 -15.69
CA MET A 1 -18.32 -25.94 -16.05
C MET A 1 -17.68 -26.46 -14.77
N ASN A 2 -17.25 -27.71 -14.76
CA ASN A 2 -16.46 -28.21 -13.63
C ASN A 2 -15.07 -27.58 -13.72
N ASP A 3 -14.65 -26.91 -12.65
CA ASP A 3 -13.29 -26.35 -12.59
C ASP A 3 -12.28 -27.51 -12.71
N ILE A 4 -11.45 -27.45 -13.76
CA ILE A 4 -10.44 -28.48 -14.04
C ILE A 4 -9.19 -28.27 -13.16
N SER A 5 -9.01 -27.06 -12.60
CA SER A 5 -7.85 -26.70 -11.79
C SER A 5 -8.22 -25.78 -10.65
N LYS A 6 -7.52 -25.91 -9.53
CA LYS A 6 -7.60 -25.01 -8.38
C LYS A 6 -6.23 -24.35 -8.19
N LEU A 7 -6.23 -23.04 -7.90
CA LEU A 7 -5.02 -22.28 -7.61
C LEU A 7 -5.04 -21.86 -6.14
N TYR A 8 -3.97 -22.19 -5.42
CA TYR A 8 -3.81 -21.86 -4.01
C TYR A 8 -2.65 -20.89 -3.83
N TYR A 9 -2.89 -19.85 -3.05
CA TYR A 9 -1.85 -18.94 -2.59
C TYR A 9 -1.59 -19.16 -1.10
N TYR A 10 -0.33 -19.04 -0.66
CA TYR A 10 0.09 -19.35 0.71
C TYR A 10 0.87 -18.21 1.37
N SER A 11 0.90 -17.03 0.77
CA SER A 11 1.68 -15.89 1.25
C SER A 11 0.89 -14.59 1.21
N GLU A 12 1.39 -13.57 1.88
CA GLU A 12 0.90 -12.19 1.81
C GLU A 12 0.79 -11.72 0.36
N ARG A 13 1.81 -11.99 -0.44
CA ARG A 13 1.86 -11.72 -1.88
C ARG A 13 0.76 -12.46 -2.66
N GLY A 14 0.49 -13.70 -2.31
CA GLY A 14 -0.59 -14.47 -2.90
C GLY A 14 -1.97 -13.87 -2.63
N MET A 15 -2.17 -13.32 -1.44
CA MET A 15 -3.40 -12.64 -1.05
C MET A 15 -3.60 -11.34 -1.85
N VAL A 16 -2.54 -10.54 -2.02
CA VAL A 16 -2.58 -9.33 -2.86
C VAL A 16 -2.89 -9.71 -4.31
N ASN A 17 -2.30 -10.77 -4.83
CA ASN A 17 -2.58 -11.26 -6.19
C ASN A 17 -4.04 -11.68 -6.38
N ALA A 18 -4.66 -12.33 -5.39
CA ALA A 18 -6.09 -12.67 -5.45
C ALA A 18 -6.98 -11.43 -5.53
N ILE A 19 -6.65 -10.38 -4.77
CA ILE A 19 -7.33 -9.09 -4.84
C ILE A 19 -7.15 -8.46 -6.23
N VAL A 20 -5.91 -8.39 -6.72
CA VAL A 20 -5.59 -7.80 -8.04
C VAL A 20 -6.38 -8.50 -9.15
N LEU A 21 -6.44 -9.83 -9.16
CA LEU A 21 -7.21 -10.58 -10.15
C LEU A 21 -8.70 -10.24 -10.11
N SER A 22 -9.27 -10.04 -8.91
CA SER A 22 -10.68 -9.66 -8.76
C SER A 22 -10.94 -8.25 -9.28
N ILE A 23 -10.16 -7.27 -8.84
CA ILE A 23 -10.38 -5.87 -9.19
C ILE A 23 -10.02 -5.58 -10.66
N TYR A 24 -9.08 -6.32 -11.26
CA TYR A 24 -8.75 -6.22 -12.67
C TYR A 24 -9.89 -6.74 -13.57
N LYS A 25 -10.52 -7.83 -13.17
CA LYS A 25 -11.52 -8.53 -13.97
C LYS A 25 -12.88 -7.82 -14.03
N TYR A 26 -13.25 -7.08 -12.96
CA TYR A 26 -14.58 -6.52 -12.81
C TYR A 26 -14.54 -5.06 -12.34
N LYS A 27 -15.11 -4.16 -13.14
CA LYS A 27 -15.14 -2.70 -12.86
C LYS A 27 -15.83 -2.37 -11.53
N GLU A 28 -16.89 -3.07 -11.20
CA GLU A 28 -17.63 -2.90 -9.95
C GLU A 28 -16.79 -3.30 -8.75
N ALA A 29 -16.04 -4.40 -8.88
CA ALA A 29 -15.11 -4.85 -7.85
C ALA A 29 -13.98 -3.84 -7.63
N MET A 30 -13.41 -3.29 -8.72
CA MET A 30 -12.42 -2.22 -8.65
C MET A 30 -12.97 -1.00 -7.92
N PHE A 31 -14.15 -0.54 -8.30
CA PHE A 31 -14.75 0.65 -7.70
C PHE A 31 -15.07 0.45 -6.22
N HIS A 32 -15.57 -0.74 -5.86
CA HIS A 32 -15.81 -1.08 -4.47
C HIS A 32 -14.53 -1.12 -3.66
N PHE A 33 -13.47 -1.74 -4.19
CA PHE A 33 -12.14 -1.74 -3.58
C PHE A 33 -11.65 -0.31 -3.29
N LEU A 34 -11.76 0.60 -4.27
CA LEU A 34 -11.37 1.98 -4.10
C LEU A 34 -12.16 2.68 -2.98
N LYS A 35 -13.47 2.40 -2.86
CA LYS A 35 -14.31 2.94 -1.78
C LYS A 35 -13.95 2.43 -0.39
N CYS A 36 -13.28 1.27 -0.30
CA CYS A 36 -12.78 0.75 0.98
C CYS A 36 -11.54 1.50 1.48
N ILE A 37 -10.89 2.32 0.65
CA ILE A 37 -9.75 3.14 1.06
C ILE A 37 -10.25 4.34 1.86
N LYS A 38 -9.85 4.40 3.13
CA LYS A 38 -10.24 5.45 4.08
C LYS A 38 -9.03 6.24 4.54
N THR A 39 -9.23 7.52 4.80
CA THR A 39 -8.23 8.38 5.44
C THR A 39 -8.04 8.00 6.91
N ILE A 40 -7.03 8.57 7.56
CA ILE A 40 -6.80 8.42 9.01
C ILE A 40 -8.03 8.87 9.85
N ASN A 41 -8.91 9.71 9.29
CA ASN A 41 -10.13 10.20 9.92
C ASN A 41 -11.38 9.37 9.59
N ASP A 42 -11.22 8.16 9.06
CA ASP A 42 -12.30 7.23 8.68
C ASP A 42 -13.15 7.66 7.46
N GLU A 43 -12.75 8.69 6.74
CA GLU A 43 -13.46 9.19 5.56
C GLU A 43 -13.00 8.45 4.31
N SER A 44 -13.93 8.00 3.47
CA SER A 44 -13.57 7.41 2.17
C SER A 44 -13.13 8.49 1.18
N ILE A 45 -11.95 8.29 0.57
CA ILE A 45 -11.44 9.18 -0.50
C ILE A 45 -12.39 9.19 -1.72
N PHE A 46 -13.18 8.13 -1.90
CA PHE A 46 -14.07 7.93 -3.03
C PHE A 46 -15.56 8.05 -2.68
N GLU A 47 -15.92 8.64 -1.53
CA GLU A 47 -17.30 8.73 -1.07
C GLU A 47 -18.20 9.44 -2.09
N ASN A 48 -17.76 10.59 -2.60
CA ASN A 48 -18.50 11.43 -3.55
C ASN A 48 -18.08 11.22 -5.01
N ILE A 49 -17.52 10.04 -5.33
CA ILE A 49 -17.09 9.68 -6.68
C ILE A 49 -17.98 8.56 -7.20
N ASN A 50 -18.40 8.66 -8.44
CA ASN A 50 -19.14 7.63 -9.16
C ASN A 50 -18.22 6.87 -10.10
N LEU A 51 -18.55 5.62 -10.43
CA LEU A 51 -17.80 4.82 -11.39
C LEU A 51 -17.63 5.52 -12.76
N LYS A 52 -18.62 6.27 -13.19
CA LYS A 52 -18.59 7.04 -14.45
C LYS A 52 -17.61 8.21 -14.46
N ASP A 53 -17.20 8.69 -13.28
CA ASP A 53 -16.25 9.80 -13.16
C ASP A 53 -14.80 9.28 -13.37
N ILE A 54 -14.60 7.98 -13.26
CA ILE A 54 -13.29 7.33 -13.45
C ILE A 54 -13.09 7.06 -14.95
N LYS A 55 -12.02 7.62 -15.49
CA LYS A 55 -11.58 7.41 -16.87
C LYS A 55 -10.84 6.08 -17.01
N GLU A 56 -9.85 5.86 -16.15
CA GLU A 56 -8.96 4.70 -16.18
C GLU A 56 -8.44 4.37 -14.79
N VAL A 57 -8.18 3.09 -14.52
CA VAL A 57 -7.44 2.64 -13.35
C VAL A 57 -6.29 1.76 -13.81
N SER A 58 -5.07 2.17 -13.50
CA SER A 58 -3.85 1.40 -13.76
C SER A 58 -3.36 0.76 -12.48
N ILE A 59 -3.04 -0.53 -12.53
CA ILE A 59 -2.57 -1.34 -11.40
C ILE A 59 -1.16 -1.80 -11.70
N PHE A 60 -0.23 -1.52 -10.78
CA PHE A 60 1.16 -1.97 -10.85
C PHE A 60 1.44 -2.83 -9.62
N ASN A 61 1.58 -4.11 -9.83
CA ASN A 61 1.82 -5.11 -8.78
C ASN A 61 3.32 -5.35 -8.63
N GLU A 62 3.83 -5.33 -7.40
CA GLU A 62 5.24 -5.58 -7.07
C GLU A 62 6.24 -4.73 -7.89
N PHE A 63 5.93 -3.47 -8.11
CA PHE A 63 6.80 -2.57 -8.88
C PHE A 63 8.02 -2.15 -8.06
N SER A 64 9.23 -2.41 -8.58
CA SER A 64 10.45 -2.09 -7.85
C SER A 64 10.82 -0.61 -7.94
N LEU A 65 10.91 0.03 -6.78
CA LEU A 65 11.47 1.38 -6.61
C LEU A 65 12.94 1.35 -6.13
N ASN A 66 13.62 0.19 -6.25
CA ASN A 66 15.01 0.00 -5.81
C ASN A 66 15.23 0.44 -4.34
N GLY A 67 16.10 1.45 -4.14
CA GLY A 67 16.45 1.95 -2.80
C GLY A 67 15.28 2.46 -1.96
N PHE A 68 14.10 2.70 -2.55
CA PHE A 68 12.91 3.18 -1.86
C PHE A 68 11.91 2.07 -1.49
N GLY A 69 12.33 0.80 -1.63
CA GLY A 69 11.49 -0.37 -1.37
C GLY A 69 10.44 -0.62 -2.45
N ASP A 70 9.95 -1.83 -2.47
CA ASP A 70 9.00 -2.28 -3.49
C ASP A 70 7.60 -2.28 -2.87
N PRO A 71 6.67 -1.40 -3.29
CA PRO A 71 5.30 -1.43 -2.82
C PRO A 71 4.63 -2.74 -3.26
N ASP A 72 3.79 -3.30 -2.40
CA ASP A 72 3.01 -4.48 -2.75
C ASP A 72 2.05 -4.18 -3.90
N LEU A 73 1.53 -2.93 -3.95
CA LEU A 73 0.62 -2.51 -5.00
C LEU A 73 0.71 -0.98 -5.21
N ILE A 74 0.71 -0.55 -6.46
CA ILE A 74 0.47 0.85 -6.84
C ILE A 74 -0.82 0.89 -7.65
N ILE A 75 -1.72 1.82 -7.28
CA ILE A 75 -2.95 2.08 -8.04
C ILE A 75 -2.96 3.54 -8.45
N ARG A 76 -3.08 3.77 -9.75
CA ARG A 76 -3.33 5.08 -10.34
C ARG A 76 -4.78 5.15 -10.80
N VAL A 77 -5.48 6.21 -10.42
CA VAL A 77 -6.86 6.48 -10.82
C VAL A 77 -6.90 7.78 -11.58
N ASP A 78 -7.19 7.71 -12.86
CA ASP A 78 -7.41 8.86 -13.74
C ASP A 78 -8.90 9.16 -13.83
N PHE A 79 -9.26 10.44 -13.71
CA PHE A 79 -10.63 10.91 -13.79
C PHE A 79 -10.90 11.67 -15.10
N ASN A 80 -12.17 11.80 -15.49
CA ASN A 80 -12.55 12.58 -16.66
C ASN A 80 -12.31 14.08 -16.47
N ASP A 81 -12.74 14.62 -15.32
CA ASP A 81 -12.78 16.06 -15.06
C ASP A 81 -12.12 16.44 -13.71
N LYS A 82 -11.29 15.57 -13.15
CA LYS A 82 -10.61 15.78 -11.88
C LYS A 82 -9.14 15.37 -11.98
N GLU A 83 -8.34 15.85 -11.06
CA GLU A 83 -6.94 15.44 -10.94
C GLU A 83 -6.82 13.96 -10.60
N SER A 84 -5.86 13.32 -11.23
CA SER A 84 -5.54 11.92 -11.01
C SER A 84 -5.01 11.68 -9.59
N LYS A 85 -5.27 10.48 -9.05
CA LYS A 85 -4.81 10.07 -7.72
C LYS A 85 -3.89 8.86 -7.81
N LEU A 86 -2.88 8.83 -6.95
CA LEU A 86 -1.93 7.72 -6.86
C LEU A 86 -1.90 7.16 -5.44
N PHE A 87 -1.94 5.84 -5.33
CA PHE A 87 -1.94 5.10 -4.07
C PHE A 87 -0.76 4.14 -4.04
N PHE A 88 0.13 4.32 -3.06
CA PHE A 88 1.12 3.31 -2.68
C PHE A 88 0.54 2.46 -1.55
N ILE A 89 0.39 1.17 -1.77
CA ILE A 89 -0.26 0.24 -0.84
C ILE A 89 0.79 -0.76 -0.35
N GLU A 90 0.90 -0.85 0.98
CA GLU A 90 1.69 -1.86 1.68
C GLU A 90 0.73 -2.79 2.42
N ALA A 91 0.85 -4.09 2.17
CA ALA A 91 0.00 -5.13 2.71
C ALA A 91 0.69 -5.88 3.86
N LYS A 92 -0.06 -6.23 4.89
CA LYS A 92 0.37 -7.14 5.95
C LYS A 92 -0.79 -8.02 6.39
N VAL A 93 -0.59 -9.32 6.45
CA VAL A 93 -1.59 -10.28 6.93
C VAL A 93 -1.94 -10.10 8.40
N LYS A 94 -1.07 -9.46 9.16
CA LYS A 94 -1.27 -9.10 10.56
C LYS A 94 -2.00 -7.79 10.73
N THR A 95 -2.39 -7.49 11.97
CA THR A 95 -2.81 -6.15 12.34
C THR A 95 -1.65 -5.17 12.20
N TYR A 96 -1.97 -3.88 12.04
CA TYR A 96 -0.96 -2.84 11.95
C TYR A 96 -0.06 -2.82 13.21
N ALA A 97 -0.68 -2.91 14.40
CA ALA A 97 0.04 -2.91 15.67
C ALA A 97 1.04 -4.08 15.77
N GLU A 98 0.67 -5.27 15.30
CA GLU A 98 1.58 -6.43 15.26
C GLU A 98 2.70 -6.24 14.24
N SER A 99 2.43 -5.62 13.10
CA SER A 99 3.43 -5.37 12.05
C SER A 99 4.43 -4.27 12.41
N VAL A 100 4.21 -3.50 13.46
CA VAL A 100 5.16 -2.50 14.00
C VAL A 100 5.79 -2.89 15.34
N LYS A 101 5.36 -3.99 15.98
CA LYS A 101 5.99 -4.50 17.20
C LYS A 101 7.46 -4.86 16.98
N GLY A 102 8.27 -4.73 18.05
CA GLY A 102 9.71 -4.98 18.00
C GLY A 102 10.51 -3.84 17.33
N GLN A 103 9.91 -2.71 16.99
CA GLN A 103 10.70 -1.51 16.76
C GLN A 103 11.30 -1.10 18.09
N THR A 104 12.63 -1.17 18.19
CA THR A 104 13.34 -0.51 19.27
C THR A 104 13.10 0.97 19.11
N ILE A 105 12.09 1.47 19.81
CA ILE A 105 11.83 2.87 19.91
C ILE A 105 12.75 3.36 21.03
N PHE A 106 13.74 4.16 20.66
CA PHE A 106 14.45 5.11 21.50
C PHE A 106 15.28 4.57 22.66
N VAL A 107 16.53 4.76 22.52
CA VAL A 107 17.37 5.04 23.65
C VAL A 107 18.18 6.27 23.29
N ASP A 108 17.99 7.36 24.04
CA ASP A 108 18.69 8.63 23.97
C ASP A 108 18.52 9.45 22.65
N ASP A 109 19.06 10.67 22.62
CA ASP A 109 18.95 11.63 21.50
C ASP A 109 19.49 11.15 20.15
N SER A 110 19.92 9.89 20.06
CA SER A 110 20.37 9.24 18.84
C SER A 110 19.43 8.08 18.44
N TYR A 111 18.44 8.38 17.64
CA TYR A 111 17.50 7.40 17.08
C TYR A 111 18.21 6.44 16.12
N ARG A 112 18.67 5.32 16.58
CA ARG A 112 19.08 4.22 15.72
C ARG A 112 17.93 3.24 15.57
N VAL A 113 17.15 3.41 14.53
CA VAL A 113 16.24 2.36 14.08
C VAL A 113 17.11 1.23 13.52
N LYS A 114 17.40 0.22 14.31
CA LYS A 114 17.64 -1.13 13.78
C LYS A 114 16.29 -1.60 13.22
N GLY A 115 15.83 -0.94 12.15
CA GLY A 115 14.55 -1.22 11.54
C GLY A 115 14.68 -2.43 10.65
N ASN A 116 13.93 -3.46 10.94
CA ASN A 116 13.64 -4.49 9.97
C ASN A 116 12.91 -3.81 8.80
N SER A 117 13.51 -3.84 7.61
CA SER A 117 13.02 -3.14 6.40
C SER A 117 11.63 -3.60 5.93
N SER A 118 11.11 -4.70 6.49
CA SER A 118 9.80 -5.27 6.16
C SER A 118 8.61 -4.64 6.92
N ARG A 119 8.85 -3.72 7.84
CA ARG A 119 7.77 -3.13 8.65
C ARG A 119 6.95 -2.13 7.86
N ILE A 120 5.64 -2.19 8.04
CA ILE A 120 4.68 -1.42 7.24
C ILE A 120 4.90 0.09 7.34
N ASN A 121 5.11 0.62 8.55
CA ASN A 121 5.36 2.04 8.74
C ASN A 121 6.67 2.52 8.10
N PHE A 122 7.73 1.70 8.15
CA PHE A 122 8.98 1.99 7.48
C PHE A 122 8.80 1.98 5.95
N GLN A 123 8.09 0.99 5.42
CA GLN A 123 7.81 0.91 3.99
C GLN A 123 7.01 2.12 3.49
N LEU A 124 5.97 2.56 4.22
CA LEU A 124 5.20 3.76 3.87
C LEU A 124 6.07 5.03 3.89
N ARG A 125 7.00 5.15 4.87
CA ARG A 125 7.98 6.25 4.89
C ARG A 125 8.90 6.23 3.67
N LEU A 126 9.35 5.06 3.23
CA LEU A 126 10.17 4.96 2.03
C LEU A 126 9.43 5.45 0.78
N LYS A 127 8.11 5.22 0.68
CA LYS A 127 7.29 5.73 -0.43
C LYS A 127 7.14 7.25 -0.38
N GLN A 128 6.93 7.83 0.80
CA GLN A 128 6.92 9.29 0.96
C GLN A 128 8.29 9.89 0.57
N ARG A 129 9.35 9.27 1.05
CA ARG A 129 10.72 9.70 0.72
C ARG A 129 11.00 9.61 -0.78
N PHE A 130 10.48 8.59 -1.46
CA PHE A 130 10.52 8.49 -2.92
C PHE A 130 9.79 9.67 -3.57
N VAL A 131 8.57 9.99 -3.14
CA VAL A 131 7.75 11.06 -3.70
C VAL A 131 8.44 12.42 -3.55
N ASN A 132 9.02 12.70 -2.38
CA ASN A 132 9.78 13.92 -2.13
C ASN A 132 11.04 14.01 -3.03
N ALA A 133 11.77 12.91 -3.14
CA ALA A 133 12.94 12.83 -4.03
C ALA A 133 12.57 12.99 -5.51
N TYR A 134 11.43 12.44 -5.92
CA TYR A 134 10.91 12.60 -7.28
C TYR A 134 10.50 14.06 -7.57
N LYS A 135 9.91 14.76 -6.60
CA LYS A 135 9.61 16.20 -6.71
C LYS A 135 10.89 17.04 -6.96
N THR A 136 11.96 16.69 -6.28
CA THR A 136 13.27 17.35 -6.47
C THR A 136 13.87 17.00 -7.83
N TYR A 137 13.81 15.72 -8.22
CA TYR A 137 14.26 15.23 -9.53
C TYR A 137 13.61 15.99 -10.70
N LEU A 138 12.30 16.23 -10.65
CA LEU A 138 11.60 16.99 -11.69
C LEU A 138 12.10 18.44 -11.85
N LYS A 139 12.63 19.04 -10.76
CA LYS A 139 13.17 20.41 -10.79
C LYS A 139 14.60 20.47 -11.31
N ASP A 140 15.41 19.49 -10.96
CA ASP A 140 16.86 19.56 -11.10
C ASP A 140 17.38 18.89 -12.37
N SER A 141 16.52 18.28 -13.19
CA SER A 141 16.89 17.59 -14.45
C SER A 141 18.04 16.58 -14.29
N ASN A 142 18.09 15.91 -13.15
CA ASN A 142 19.12 14.92 -12.85
C ASN A 142 18.84 13.57 -13.53
N ASP A 143 19.87 12.75 -13.73
CA ASP A 143 19.74 11.38 -14.26
C ASP A 143 19.28 10.36 -13.20
N LYS A 144 19.08 10.81 -11.95
CA LYS A 144 18.82 9.95 -10.79
C LYS A 144 17.79 10.61 -9.87
N ILE A 145 16.94 9.79 -9.26
CA ILE A 145 16.09 10.20 -8.14
C ILE A 145 16.87 9.91 -6.87
N ILE A 146 17.25 10.94 -6.14
CA ILE A 146 18.11 10.85 -4.95
C ILE A 146 17.39 11.49 -3.77
N SER A 147 17.33 10.78 -2.65
CA SER A 147 16.94 11.33 -1.37
C SER A 147 18.14 11.38 -0.45
N ASN A 148 18.54 12.60 -0.12
CA ASN A 148 19.56 12.90 0.87
C ASN A 148 18.96 13.21 2.24
N GLU A 149 17.66 12.97 2.43
CA GLU A 149 17.01 13.23 3.71
C GLU A 149 17.61 12.35 4.78
N ASP A 150 18.39 12.99 5.63
CA ASP A 150 18.86 12.44 6.88
C ASP A 150 17.75 12.67 7.92
N ASN A 151 16.79 11.77 7.95
CA ASN A 151 15.79 11.81 9.00
C ASN A 151 16.10 10.71 10.04
N ASN A 152 15.64 10.91 11.25
CA ASN A 152 15.88 10.04 12.41
C ASN A 152 15.47 8.56 12.21
N TYR A 153 14.97 8.18 11.03
CA TYR A 153 14.46 6.85 10.71
C TYR A 153 15.29 6.10 9.66
N ASP A 154 16.02 6.80 8.81
CA ASP A 154 16.83 6.18 7.76
C ASP A 154 17.97 7.11 7.34
N TYR A 155 19.15 6.84 7.85
CA TYR A 155 20.38 7.60 7.56
C TYR A 155 21.04 7.23 6.24
N LYS A 156 20.45 6.30 5.46
CA LYS A 156 21.04 5.89 4.20
C LYS A 156 20.53 6.77 3.07
N GLU A 157 21.46 7.26 2.25
CA GLU A 157 21.10 7.80 0.94
C GLU A 157 20.27 6.75 0.18
N ARG A 158 19.14 7.18 -0.36
CA ARG A 158 18.27 6.33 -1.19
C ARG A 158 18.37 6.82 -2.63
N VAL A 159 18.71 5.91 -3.54
CA VAL A 159 18.95 6.26 -4.94
C VAL A 159 18.21 5.32 -5.87
N LEU A 160 17.47 5.90 -6.82
CA LEU A 160 16.96 5.21 -8.00
C LEU A 160 17.68 5.75 -9.22
N LYS A 161 18.54 4.92 -9.83
CA LYS A 161 19.41 5.29 -10.96
C LYS A 161 19.13 4.51 -12.25
N LYS A 162 18.26 3.50 -12.19
CA LYS A 162 17.96 2.67 -13.36
C LYS A 162 17.05 3.44 -14.33
N LYS A 163 17.61 3.91 -15.42
CA LYS A 163 16.95 4.79 -16.41
C LYS A 163 15.63 4.21 -16.93
N SER A 164 15.57 2.90 -17.18
CA SER A 164 14.33 2.25 -17.65
C SER A 164 13.20 2.34 -16.62
N ILE A 165 13.50 2.26 -15.33
CA ILE A 165 12.50 2.43 -14.26
C ILE A 165 12.06 3.89 -14.17
N ILE A 166 13.01 4.84 -14.24
CA ILE A 166 12.71 6.27 -14.20
C ILE A 166 11.82 6.68 -15.38
N ASN A 167 12.13 6.20 -16.59
CA ASN A 167 11.29 6.46 -17.76
C ASN A 167 9.89 5.89 -17.57
N PHE A 168 9.78 4.65 -17.09
CA PHE A 168 8.48 4.04 -16.82
C PHE A 168 7.67 4.81 -15.77
N LEU A 169 8.31 5.28 -14.70
CA LEU A 169 7.68 6.15 -13.70
C LEU A 169 7.16 7.43 -14.34
N ASN A 170 7.99 8.10 -15.15
CA ASN A 170 7.62 9.36 -15.81
C ASN A 170 6.48 9.18 -16.82
N ASP A 171 6.48 8.08 -17.57
CA ASP A 171 5.55 7.88 -18.69
C ASP A 171 4.20 7.29 -18.24
N PHE A 172 4.17 6.52 -17.14
CA PHE A 172 3.00 5.73 -16.76
C PHE A 172 2.51 5.98 -15.33
N ILE A 173 3.39 5.98 -14.33
CA ILE A 173 2.97 6.04 -12.92
C ILE A 173 2.75 7.47 -12.47
N MET A 174 3.77 8.31 -12.66
CA MET A 174 3.81 9.68 -12.11
C MET A 174 3.40 10.75 -13.14
N LYS A 175 3.13 10.35 -14.39
CA LYS A 175 2.74 11.28 -15.46
C LYS A 175 1.51 12.10 -15.05
N ASP A 176 1.65 13.42 -15.06
CA ASP A 176 0.60 14.39 -14.73
C ASP A 176 -0.05 14.18 -13.33
N ILE A 177 0.64 13.48 -12.43
CA ILE A 177 0.23 13.35 -11.03
C ILE A 177 0.69 14.56 -10.25
N ASP A 178 -0.26 15.28 -9.65
CA ASP A 178 0.08 16.22 -8.59
C ASP A 178 0.49 15.43 -7.34
N ILE A 179 1.64 15.78 -6.77
CA ILE A 179 2.19 15.15 -5.58
C ILE A 179 1.22 15.24 -4.40
N GLU A 180 0.39 16.29 -4.36
CA GLU A 180 -0.66 16.45 -3.36
C GLU A 180 -1.77 15.39 -3.48
N ASN A 181 -1.84 14.68 -4.59
CA ASN A 181 -2.78 13.57 -4.85
C ASN A 181 -2.14 12.18 -4.71
N VAL A 182 -1.01 12.10 -4.01
CA VAL A 182 -0.35 10.82 -3.68
C VAL A 182 -0.70 10.40 -2.26
N TYR A 183 -1.15 9.16 -2.09
CA TYR A 183 -1.63 8.59 -0.83
C TYR A 183 -0.82 7.35 -0.43
N TYR A 184 -0.68 7.13 0.87
CA TYR A 184 0.08 6.02 1.47
C TYR A 184 -0.88 5.14 2.25
N VAL A 185 -1.09 3.90 1.79
CA VAL A 185 -2.16 3.03 2.28
C VAL A 185 -1.58 1.82 2.99
N SER A 186 -1.98 1.59 4.24
CA SER A 186 -1.76 0.30 4.90
C SER A 186 -2.95 -0.63 4.65
N MET A 187 -2.69 -1.84 4.16
CA MET A 187 -3.71 -2.88 4.01
C MET A 187 -3.46 -3.98 5.04
N THR A 188 -4.38 -4.13 6.01
CA THR A 188 -4.14 -4.95 7.22
C THR A 188 -5.37 -5.72 7.68
N SER A 189 -5.17 -6.67 8.61
CA SER A 189 -6.25 -7.47 9.20
C SER A 189 -6.92 -6.83 10.43
N ASN A 190 -6.74 -5.53 10.65
CA ASN A 190 -7.40 -4.82 11.74
C ASN A 190 -8.94 -4.89 11.62
N ASN A 191 -9.61 -4.83 12.77
CA ASN A 191 -11.07 -4.73 12.82
C ASN A 191 -11.59 -3.28 12.73
N ASN A 192 -10.76 -2.30 13.06
CA ASN A 192 -11.08 -0.87 13.05
C ASN A 192 -9.89 -0.11 12.49
N ASN A 193 -10.01 1.23 12.44
CA ASN A 193 -8.93 2.11 12.02
C ASN A 193 -7.59 1.70 12.67
N PRO A 194 -6.59 1.29 11.89
CA PRO A 194 -5.32 0.77 12.42
C PRO A 194 -4.46 1.86 13.05
N TYR A 195 -4.77 3.13 12.79
CA TYR A 195 -3.99 4.27 13.27
C TYR A 195 -4.45 4.80 14.62
N ASN A 196 -5.51 4.22 15.20
CA ASN A 196 -5.94 4.48 16.60
C ASN A 196 -5.01 3.75 17.59
N ILE A 197 -3.71 4.02 17.49
CA ILE A 197 -2.63 3.48 18.33
C ILE A 197 -1.74 4.62 18.81
N ASP A 198 -0.73 4.31 19.62
CA ASP A 198 0.28 5.29 20.02
C ASP A 198 0.90 5.96 18.77
N SER A 199 0.91 7.29 18.77
CA SER A 199 1.43 8.11 17.67
C SER A 199 2.91 7.83 17.34
N ALA A 200 3.66 7.30 18.29
CA ALA A 200 5.05 6.87 18.10
C ALA A 200 5.19 5.75 17.05
N PHE A 201 4.13 4.97 16.81
CA PHE A 201 4.13 3.88 15.84
C PHE A 201 3.56 4.28 14.47
N LEU A 202 3.04 5.49 14.32
CA LEU A 202 2.55 5.97 13.04
C LEU A 202 3.71 6.18 12.05
N PRO A 203 3.47 5.99 10.74
CA PRO A 203 4.50 6.23 9.73
C PRO A 203 4.87 7.71 9.63
N PHE A 204 3.95 8.61 9.95
CA PHE A 204 4.15 10.07 9.89
C PHE A 204 3.68 10.74 11.17
N LYS A 205 4.40 11.79 11.59
CA LYS A 205 3.94 12.67 12.66
C LYS A 205 2.86 13.62 12.13
N SER A 206 2.02 14.14 12.99
CA SER A 206 0.91 15.03 12.63
C SER A 206 1.33 16.33 11.93
N ASN A 207 2.58 16.73 12.04
CA ASN A 207 3.16 17.90 11.37
C ASN A 207 3.93 17.56 10.09
N GLU A 208 3.97 16.30 9.68
CA GLU A 208 4.64 15.87 8.43
C GLU A 208 3.63 15.84 7.28
N ASP A 209 4.07 16.21 6.07
CA ASP A 209 3.22 16.28 4.86
C ASP A 209 2.49 14.95 4.55
N GLY A 210 3.12 13.82 4.85
CA GLY A 210 2.54 12.49 4.63
C GLY A 210 1.35 12.14 5.56
N TYR A 211 1.18 12.84 6.69
CA TYR A 211 0.17 12.51 7.68
C TYR A 211 -1.27 12.61 7.13
N ASN A 212 -1.59 13.71 6.47
CA ASN A 212 -2.91 13.93 5.87
C ASN A 212 -3.16 13.07 4.61
N LYS A 213 -2.12 12.38 4.11
CA LYS A 213 -2.17 11.46 2.97
C LYS A 213 -2.17 10.00 3.42
N LEU A 214 -2.13 9.77 4.74
CA LEU A 214 -2.15 8.43 5.31
C LEU A 214 -3.55 7.84 5.23
N CYS A 215 -3.63 6.66 4.66
CA CYS A 215 -4.87 5.94 4.43
C CYS A 215 -4.74 4.48 4.88
N TYR A 216 -5.88 3.84 5.05
CA TYR A 216 -5.92 2.43 5.36
C TYR A 216 -7.01 1.71 4.57
N LEU A 217 -6.87 0.38 4.48
CA LEU A 217 -7.82 -0.54 3.93
C LEU A 217 -7.81 -1.82 4.78
N LEU A 218 -8.98 -2.33 5.11
CA LEU A 218 -9.11 -3.53 5.95
C LEU A 218 -9.52 -4.72 5.10
N TYR A 219 -8.87 -5.87 5.29
CA TYR A 219 -9.24 -7.09 4.56
C TYR A 219 -10.70 -7.49 4.74
N LYS A 220 -11.27 -7.28 5.92
CA LYS A 220 -12.69 -7.55 6.18
C LYS A 220 -13.65 -6.72 5.33
N ASP A 221 -13.24 -5.49 4.94
CA ASP A 221 -14.06 -4.59 4.13
C ASP A 221 -14.04 -5.03 2.65
N ILE A 222 -13.01 -5.76 2.23
CA ILE A 222 -12.88 -6.34 0.89
C ILE A 222 -13.75 -7.60 0.76
N ASP A 223 -13.87 -8.42 1.81
CA ASP A 223 -14.66 -9.65 1.83
C ASP A 223 -16.14 -9.36 2.16
N ILE A 224 -16.78 -8.51 1.37
CA ILE A 224 -18.21 -8.25 1.54
C ILE A 224 -19.02 -9.46 1.08
N LYS A 225 -19.93 -9.93 1.92
CA LYS A 225 -20.86 -11.01 1.62
C LYS A 225 -21.73 -10.63 0.42
N GLN A 226 -21.77 -11.49 -0.58
CA GLN A 226 -22.69 -11.38 -1.68
C GLN A 226 -24.11 -11.57 -1.15
N GLU A 227 -24.98 -10.56 -1.22
CA GLU A 227 -26.41 -10.78 -1.12
C GLU A 227 -26.88 -11.56 -2.34
N GLU A 228 -27.62 -12.63 -2.13
CA GLU A 228 -28.16 -13.47 -3.21
C GLU A 228 -28.86 -12.59 -4.24
N GLY A 229 -28.39 -12.62 -5.48
CA GLY A 229 -29.02 -11.97 -6.64
C GLY A 229 -28.45 -10.61 -7.07
N THR A 230 -27.55 -10.00 -6.29
CA THR A 230 -26.94 -8.73 -6.70
C THR A 230 -25.41 -8.83 -6.78
N ARG A 231 -24.86 -8.67 -7.98
CA ARG A 231 -23.39 -8.52 -8.20
C ARG A 231 -22.87 -7.15 -7.78
N LYS A 232 -23.67 -6.33 -7.14
CA LYS A 232 -23.32 -4.99 -6.68
C LYS A 232 -22.63 -5.12 -5.32
N ASN A 233 -21.46 -4.50 -5.18
CA ASN A 233 -20.67 -4.40 -3.95
C ASN A 233 -19.83 -5.64 -3.56
N VAL A 234 -19.30 -6.38 -4.51
CA VAL A 234 -18.38 -7.50 -4.25
C VAL A 234 -17.03 -7.19 -4.85
N VAL A 235 -15.98 -7.14 -4.05
CA VAL A 235 -14.59 -7.06 -4.54
C VAL A 235 -14.11 -8.43 -4.98
N LEU A 236 -14.38 -9.46 -4.16
CA LEU A 236 -13.97 -10.83 -4.44
C LEU A 236 -15.16 -11.65 -4.99
N TYR A 237 -15.05 -12.08 -6.22
CA TYR A 237 -16.01 -13.00 -6.82
C TYR A 237 -15.74 -14.45 -6.36
N ASN A 238 -16.72 -15.35 -6.51
CA ASN A 238 -16.62 -16.71 -6.00
C ASN A 238 -15.37 -17.46 -6.47
N ASP A 239 -14.92 -17.21 -7.70
CA ASP A 239 -13.71 -17.80 -8.27
C ASP A 239 -12.40 -17.31 -7.62
N THR A 240 -12.38 -16.11 -7.05
CA THR A 240 -11.21 -15.53 -6.38
C THR A 240 -11.35 -15.47 -4.86
N LYS A 241 -12.57 -15.50 -4.33
CA LYS A 241 -12.85 -15.45 -2.91
C LYS A 241 -12.30 -16.66 -2.15
N GLU A 242 -12.44 -17.86 -2.70
CA GLU A 242 -11.86 -19.07 -2.12
C GLU A 242 -10.33 -19.01 -2.11
N MET A 243 -9.73 -18.49 -3.18
CA MET A 243 -8.28 -18.26 -3.27
C MET A 243 -7.81 -17.27 -2.20
N PHE A 244 -8.51 -16.15 -2.03
CA PHE A 244 -8.21 -15.14 -1.02
C PHE A 244 -8.30 -15.71 0.39
N LYS A 245 -9.39 -16.41 0.73
CA LYS A 245 -9.57 -17.03 2.05
C LYS A 245 -8.49 -18.06 2.34
N SER A 246 -8.18 -18.90 1.34
CA SER A 246 -7.13 -19.91 1.47
C SER A 246 -5.77 -19.22 1.71
N ALA A 247 -5.43 -18.19 0.92
CA ALA A 247 -4.19 -17.47 1.06
C ALA A 247 -4.08 -16.76 2.42
N LEU A 248 -5.16 -16.13 2.89
CA LEU A 248 -5.20 -15.47 4.19
C LEU A 248 -5.00 -16.46 5.33
N ASN A 249 -5.73 -17.58 5.34
CA ASN A 249 -5.63 -18.59 6.38
C ASN A 249 -4.23 -19.21 6.41
N LEU A 250 -3.70 -19.62 5.25
CA LEU A 250 -2.35 -20.20 5.17
C LEU A 250 -1.25 -19.21 5.56
N ALA A 251 -1.41 -17.91 5.22
CA ALA A 251 -0.46 -16.89 5.62
C ALA A 251 -0.47 -16.65 7.13
N VAL A 252 -1.63 -16.74 7.77
CA VAL A 252 -1.78 -16.64 9.24
C VAL A 252 -1.22 -17.87 9.93
N ASP A 253 -1.58 -19.09 9.46
CA ASP A 253 -1.19 -20.36 10.08
C ASP A 253 0.31 -20.66 9.95
N ASN A 254 0.93 -20.26 8.85
CA ASN A 254 2.36 -20.45 8.61
C ASN A 254 3.23 -19.31 9.13
N TYR A 255 2.63 -18.32 9.80
CA TYR A 255 3.42 -17.27 10.41
C TYR A 255 4.17 -17.85 11.62
N VAL A 256 5.46 -18.09 11.43
CA VAL A 256 6.42 -18.30 12.54
C VAL A 256 6.87 -16.90 12.96
N PRO A 257 6.62 -16.46 14.20
CA PRO A 257 7.26 -15.24 14.70
C PRO A 257 8.76 -15.39 14.47
N GLU A 258 9.40 -14.39 13.83
CA GLU A 258 10.86 -14.33 13.86
C GLU A 258 11.23 -14.44 15.33
N ALA A 259 11.97 -15.50 15.69
CA ALA A 259 12.54 -15.61 17.00
C ALA A 259 13.29 -14.31 17.25
N ASP A 260 13.03 -13.65 18.38
CA ASP A 260 13.91 -12.59 18.85
C ASP A 260 15.31 -13.24 18.86
N GLU A 261 16.13 -12.92 17.85
CA GLU A 261 17.55 -13.22 17.92
C GLU A 261 18.02 -12.44 19.14
N GLY A 262 18.05 -13.18 20.26
CA GLY A 262 18.57 -12.67 21.52
C GLY A 262 19.94 -12.12 21.24
N ASP A 263 20.15 -10.89 21.62
CA ASP A 263 21.46 -10.26 21.69
C ASP A 263 22.37 -11.18 22.56
N ASP A 264 23.25 -11.95 21.91
CA ASP A 264 24.49 -12.46 22.50
C ASP A 264 25.63 -11.46 22.28
#